data_c09fb2ab6e4dadbc75af7e5984481829
#
_entry.id   c09fb2ab6e4dadbc75af7e5984481829
#
_cell.length_a   1.000
_cell.length_b   1.000
_cell.length_c   1.000
_cell.angle_alpha   90.00
_cell.angle_beta   90.00
_cell.angle_gamma   90.00
#
_symmetry.space_group_name_H-M   'P 1'
#
loop_
_entity.id
_entity.type
_entity.pdbx_description
1 polymer ?
#
loop_
_entity_poly.entity_id
_entity_poly.type
_entity_poly.pdbx_seq_one_letter_code
_entity_poly.pdbx_strand_id
1 'polypeptide(L)'
;MTRPWWLILTVLPAVLPLAAQEPAPIDPAAHFTEEVAVAYVLVPVVVRSGARYVKNLDKRDFRLLVDGKPVPIDSFEYRLEAPASVMVLQDLSGSMEGRSLDLSREAVRFFLDKALPGDELALATFAGEGLEVEVPFTSDLGALRESILLWKGWSTTALHDAVTAVPGLSQSGKNPKRFAILLTDGLDNASKIAPEQARDLVRQAQVPVYVLGMATGDPFQIDAEGKKIYRYADVLNLLATTTGGRYYSISGSEDLQKALAAILDDLRHQYVLGFATSEGPSRQRDVQVQVKAGDRTVLFRRGYKGPPPALRAATGGSR
;
A
#
# COMPACT_ATOMS: atom_id res chain seq x y z
N MET A 1 8.94 61.91 65.99
CA MET A 1 7.88 61.97 66.89
C MET A 1 6.63 61.64 66.13
N THR A 2 5.73 60.80 66.55
CA THR A 2 4.48 60.32 66.00
C THR A 2 4.57 59.30 64.89
N ARG A 3 4.44 58.02 65.28
CA ARG A 3 4.15 56.86 64.39
C ARG A 3 2.67 56.82 64.07
N PRO A 4 2.23 56.52 62.82
CA PRO A 4 0.86 56.11 62.54
C PRO A 4 0.77 54.58 62.58
N TRP A 5 -0.29 54.10 63.18
CA TRP A 5 -0.71 52.71 63.32
C TRP A 5 -1.40 52.27 62.02
N TRP A 6 -0.94 51.14 61.47
CA TRP A 6 -1.64 50.50 60.35
C TRP A 6 -2.62 49.47 60.91
N LEU A 7 -3.87 49.67 60.65
CA LEU A 7 -4.92 48.70 60.90
C LEU A 7 -4.79 47.55 59.86
N ILE A 8 -4.51 46.33 60.37
CA ILE A 8 -4.58 45.12 59.55
C ILE A 8 -6.04 44.66 59.55
N LEU A 9 -6.69 44.77 58.38
CA LEU A 9 -8.02 44.21 58.17
C LEU A 9 -7.86 42.74 57.75
N THR A 10 -8.18 41.81 58.64
CA THR A 10 -8.21 40.36 58.35
C THR A 10 -9.51 40.03 57.65
N VAL A 11 -9.46 39.76 56.35
CA VAL A 11 -10.58 39.22 55.58
C VAL A 11 -10.60 37.71 55.80
N LEU A 12 -11.61 37.20 56.51
CA LEU A 12 -11.90 35.74 56.56
C LEU A 12 -12.51 35.33 55.20
N PRO A 13 -12.01 34.27 54.55
CA PRO A 13 -12.70 33.72 53.40
C PRO A 13 -13.95 32.96 53.86
N ALA A 14 -15.11 33.34 53.34
CA ALA A 14 -16.36 32.59 53.49
C ALA A 14 -16.25 31.28 52.66
N VAL A 15 -16.19 30.14 53.35
CA VAL A 15 -16.31 28.82 52.73
C VAL A 15 -17.80 28.58 52.44
N LEU A 16 -18.17 28.69 51.17
CA LEU A 16 -19.48 28.24 50.68
C LEU A 16 -19.52 26.71 50.62
N PRO A 17 -20.56 26.04 51.09
CA PRO A 17 -20.64 24.58 50.96
C PRO A 17 -20.82 24.21 49.48
N LEU A 18 -19.93 23.35 49.00
CA LEU A 18 -20.03 22.72 47.69
C LEU A 18 -21.26 21.80 47.72
N ALA A 19 -22.35 22.20 47.08
CA ALA A 19 -23.53 21.36 46.93
C ALA A 19 -23.11 20.11 46.11
N ALA A 20 -23.20 18.94 46.72
CA ALA A 20 -23.03 17.68 46.02
C ALA A 20 -24.14 17.58 44.94
N GLN A 21 -23.74 17.67 43.66
CA GLN A 21 -24.65 17.35 42.57
C GLN A 21 -24.92 15.84 42.60
N GLU A 22 -26.16 15.47 42.83
CA GLU A 22 -26.60 14.10 42.63
C GLU A 22 -26.32 13.69 41.16
N PRO A 23 -25.81 12.47 40.93
CA PRO A 23 -25.61 11.98 39.57
C PRO A 23 -26.96 11.90 38.88
N ALA A 24 -27.04 12.46 37.67
CA ALA A 24 -28.23 12.41 36.84
C ALA A 24 -28.70 10.95 36.66
N PRO A 25 -30.03 10.70 36.73
CA PRO A 25 -30.54 9.35 36.55
C PRO A 25 -30.10 8.79 35.18
N ILE A 26 -29.53 7.58 35.19
CA ILE A 26 -29.17 6.87 33.98
C ILE A 26 -30.48 6.51 33.28
N ASP A 27 -30.69 7.08 32.10
CA ASP A 27 -31.83 6.74 31.24
C ASP A 27 -31.72 5.27 30.80
N PRO A 28 -32.59 4.35 31.23
CA PRO A 28 -32.57 2.96 30.82
C PRO A 28 -32.92 2.75 29.35
N ALA A 29 -33.30 3.82 28.63
CA ALA A 29 -33.56 3.80 27.18
C ALA A 29 -32.45 4.37 26.34
N ALA A 30 -31.25 4.61 26.91
CA ALA A 30 -30.08 4.91 26.10
C ALA A 30 -29.77 3.69 25.19
N HIS A 31 -30.36 3.72 24.02
CA HIS A 31 -29.99 2.79 22.95
C HIS A 31 -28.54 3.10 22.58
N PHE A 32 -27.62 2.24 23.01
CA PHE A 32 -26.30 2.18 22.47
C PHE A 32 -26.43 1.74 21.01
N THR A 33 -26.53 2.70 20.10
CA THR A 33 -26.31 2.45 18.68
C THR A 33 -24.82 2.18 18.55
N GLU A 34 -24.46 0.89 18.54
CA GLU A 34 -23.13 0.45 18.16
C GLU A 34 -22.96 0.84 16.69
N GLU A 35 -22.30 1.96 16.40
CA GLU A 35 -21.88 2.30 15.06
C GLU A 35 -20.85 1.25 14.62
N VAL A 36 -21.32 0.20 13.96
CA VAL A 36 -20.45 -0.77 13.31
C VAL A 36 -19.75 -0.06 12.16
N ALA A 37 -18.50 0.30 12.35
CA ALA A 37 -17.68 0.84 11.27
C ALA A 37 -17.54 -0.21 10.17
N VAL A 38 -18.30 -0.06 9.10
CA VAL A 38 -18.21 -0.92 7.92
C VAL A 38 -16.98 -0.50 7.13
N ALA A 39 -16.02 -1.36 7.05
CA ALA A 39 -14.83 -1.16 6.26
C ALA A 39 -15.00 -1.80 4.88
N TYR A 40 -14.41 -1.17 3.87
CA TYR A 40 -14.50 -1.61 2.49
C TYR A 40 -13.16 -2.17 2.02
N VAL A 41 -13.17 -3.40 1.51
CA VAL A 41 -11.96 -4.08 1.03
C VAL A 41 -12.01 -4.18 -0.48
N LEU A 42 -10.99 -3.62 -1.16
CA LEU A 42 -10.82 -3.75 -2.59
C LEU A 42 -9.88 -4.92 -2.91
N VAL A 43 -10.25 -5.72 -3.89
CA VAL A 43 -9.48 -6.86 -4.39
C VAL A 43 -9.24 -6.65 -5.88
N PRO A 44 -8.05 -6.14 -6.25
CA PRO A 44 -7.63 -6.07 -7.64
C PRO A 44 -7.43 -7.47 -8.20
N VAL A 45 -7.92 -7.73 -9.41
CA VAL A 45 -7.89 -9.05 -10.06
C VAL A 45 -7.51 -8.91 -11.52
N VAL A 46 -6.52 -9.68 -11.96
CA VAL A 46 -6.19 -9.83 -13.39
C VAL A 46 -6.48 -11.26 -13.80
N VAL A 47 -7.24 -11.44 -14.88
CA VAL A 47 -7.61 -12.77 -15.39
C VAL A 47 -6.97 -13.01 -16.75
N ARG A 48 -6.27 -14.12 -16.89
CA ARG A 48 -5.59 -14.53 -18.13
C ARG A 48 -5.98 -15.95 -18.52
N SER A 49 -5.95 -16.21 -19.84
CA SER A 49 -6.01 -17.55 -20.45
C SER A 49 -4.75 -17.70 -21.30
N GLY A 50 -3.77 -18.42 -20.78
CA GLY A 50 -2.42 -18.42 -21.32
C GLY A 50 -1.83 -17.00 -21.32
N ALA A 51 -1.37 -16.52 -22.49
CA ALA A 51 -0.80 -15.18 -22.63
C ALA A 51 -1.86 -14.08 -22.82
N ARG A 52 -3.14 -14.39 -22.98
CA ARG A 52 -4.20 -13.41 -23.31
C ARG A 52 -4.96 -12.97 -22.07
N TYR A 53 -5.28 -11.68 -22.00
CA TYR A 53 -6.19 -11.14 -20.98
C TYR A 53 -7.64 -11.55 -21.29
N VAL A 54 -8.35 -12.01 -20.27
CA VAL A 54 -9.79 -12.29 -20.38
C VAL A 54 -10.53 -11.00 -20.07
N LYS A 55 -11.19 -10.45 -21.07
CA LYS A 55 -11.94 -9.19 -21.02
C LYS A 55 -13.43 -9.46 -20.88
N ASN A 56 -14.19 -8.43 -20.50
CA ASN A 56 -15.66 -8.43 -20.48
C ASN A 56 -16.28 -9.52 -19.59
N LEU A 57 -15.57 -9.90 -18.51
CA LEU A 57 -16.19 -10.67 -17.46
C LEU A 57 -17.13 -9.78 -16.63
N ASP A 58 -18.24 -10.35 -16.22
CA ASP A 58 -19.25 -9.70 -15.41
C ASP A 58 -19.03 -10.05 -13.93
N LYS A 59 -19.61 -9.31 -13.02
CA LYS A 59 -19.60 -9.59 -11.57
C LYS A 59 -20.00 -11.04 -11.27
N ARG A 60 -20.95 -11.61 -12.02
CA ARG A 60 -21.46 -12.98 -11.88
C ARG A 60 -20.46 -14.07 -12.27
N ASP A 61 -19.41 -13.73 -13.00
CA ASP A 61 -18.35 -14.66 -13.39
C ASP A 61 -17.34 -14.88 -12.28
N PHE A 62 -17.37 -14.05 -11.24
CA PHE A 62 -16.48 -14.12 -10.11
C PHE A 62 -17.17 -14.70 -8.87
N ARG A 63 -16.42 -15.48 -8.12
CA ARG A 63 -16.75 -15.92 -6.76
C ARG A 63 -15.64 -15.51 -5.83
N LEU A 64 -15.97 -14.66 -4.86
CA LEU A 64 -15.03 -14.17 -3.85
C LEU A 64 -15.24 -14.97 -2.56
N LEU A 65 -14.15 -15.48 -1.99
CA LEU A 65 -14.16 -16.18 -0.72
C LEU A 65 -13.20 -15.51 0.26
N VAL A 66 -13.63 -15.42 1.50
CA VAL A 66 -12.81 -14.97 2.63
C VAL A 66 -12.78 -16.09 3.66
N ASP A 67 -11.58 -16.55 4.03
CA ASP A 67 -11.36 -17.74 4.87
C ASP A 67 -12.18 -18.96 4.40
N GLY A 68 -12.24 -19.17 3.09
CA GLY A 68 -12.98 -20.25 2.44
C GLY A 68 -14.50 -20.06 2.38
N LYS A 69 -15.06 -18.99 2.96
CA LYS A 69 -16.49 -18.71 2.94
C LYS A 69 -16.85 -17.72 1.84
N PRO A 70 -17.90 -17.94 1.03
CA PRO A 70 -18.35 -17.00 0.04
C PRO A 70 -18.78 -15.67 0.69
N VAL A 71 -18.34 -14.55 0.08
CA VAL A 71 -18.78 -13.20 0.45
C VAL A 71 -19.39 -12.50 -0.76
N PRO A 72 -20.40 -11.62 -0.56
CA PRO A 72 -20.97 -10.85 -1.67
C PRO A 72 -19.93 -9.91 -2.25
N ILE A 73 -19.98 -9.69 -3.56
CA ILE A 73 -19.22 -8.64 -4.22
C ILE A 73 -20.14 -7.42 -4.29
N ASP A 74 -19.87 -6.38 -3.49
CA ASP A 74 -20.74 -5.20 -3.40
C ASP A 74 -20.45 -4.20 -4.51
N SER A 75 -19.16 -4.03 -4.88
CA SER A 75 -18.77 -3.23 -6.03
C SER A 75 -17.94 -4.02 -7.03
N PHE A 76 -18.04 -3.61 -8.29
CA PHE A 76 -17.36 -4.22 -9.41
C PHE A 76 -16.98 -3.15 -10.42
N GLU A 77 -15.71 -3.06 -10.74
CA GLU A 77 -15.19 -2.11 -11.72
C GLU A 77 -14.35 -2.85 -12.76
N TYR A 78 -14.66 -2.60 -14.04
CA TYR A 78 -13.83 -3.00 -15.16
C TYR A 78 -13.96 -1.98 -16.29
N ARG A 79 -12.98 -1.11 -16.42
CA ARG A 79 -12.85 -0.17 -17.56
C ARG A 79 -11.38 -0.05 -17.92
N LEU A 80 -11.03 -0.31 -19.17
CA LEU A 80 -9.64 -0.26 -19.65
C LEU A 80 -9.00 1.11 -19.43
N GLU A 81 -9.77 2.17 -19.64
CA GLU A 81 -9.34 3.57 -19.56
C GLU A 81 -9.65 4.22 -18.20
N ALA A 82 -10.09 3.43 -17.19
CA ALA A 82 -10.27 3.99 -15.87
C ALA A 82 -8.93 4.51 -15.33
N PRO A 83 -8.92 5.72 -14.73
CA PRO A 83 -7.70 6.29 -14.19
C PRO A 83 -7.14 5.45 -13.06
N ALA A 84 -5.83 5.53 -12.89
CA ALA A 84 -5.09 4.73 -11.93
C ALA A 84 -4.20 5.57 -11.02
N SER A 85 -3.92 5.05 -9.82
CA SER A 85 -2.92 5.60 -8.90
C SER A 85 -1.72 4.66 -8.86
N VAL A 86 -0.57 5.15 -9.31
CA VAL A 86 0.68 4.41 -9.41
C VAL A 86 1.67 4.95 -8.38
N MET A 87 2.10 4.09 -7.44
CA MET A 87 3.18 4.43 -6.53
C MET A 87 4.48 3.80 -7.01
N VAL A 88 5.53 4.58 -7.12
CA VAL A 88 6.89 4.09 -7.35
C VAL A 88 7.67 4.19 -6.04
N LEU A 89 8.28 3.08 -5.64
CA LEU A 89 9.19 2.99 -4.52
C LEU A 89 10.58 2.67 -5.08
N GLN A 90 11.49 3.64 -5.03
CA GLN A 90 12.83 3.58 -5.62
C GLN A 90 13.90 3.36 -4.56
N ASP A 91 14.71 2.36 -4.76
CA ASP A 91 15.94 2.12 -4.01
C ASP A 91 17.05 3.07 -4.48
N LEU A 92 17.53 3.93 -3.59
CA LEU A 92 18.66 4.84 -3.82
C LEU A 92 19.92 4.39 -3.06
N SER A 93 20.06 3.10 -2.77
CA SER A 93 21.29 2.56 -2.20
C SER A 93 22.46 2.70 -3.16
N GLY A 94 23.69 2.65 -2.60
CA GLY A 94 24.91 2.82 -3.40
C GLY A 94 25.10 1.79 -4.51
N SER A 95 24.56 0.56 -4.34
CA SER A 95 24.61 -0.49 -5.36
C SER A 95 23.71 -0.22 -6.57
N MET A 96 22.72 0.64 -6.42
CA MET A 96 21.85 1.08 -7.53
C MET A 96 22.52 2.13 -8.43
N GLU A 97 23.62 2.77 -8.01
CA GLU A 97 24.27 3.82 -8.78
C GLU A 97 24.69 3.35 -10.19
N GLY A 98 24.58 4.23 -11.17
CA GLY A 98 24.92 3.97 -12.57
C GLY A 98 23.76 3.32 -13.33
N ARG A 99 24.03 2.21 -14.02
CA ARG A 99 23.07 1.59 -14.97
C ARG A 99 21.73 1.22 -14.34
N SER A 100 21.70 0.69 -13.12
CA SER A 100 20.46 0.31 -12.44
C SER A 100 19.58 1.53 -12.22
N LEU A 101 20.16 2.64 -11.79
CA LEU A 101 19.45 3.89 -11.57
C LEU A 101 18.97 4.52 -12.88
N ASP A 102 19.74 4.41 -13.97
CA ASP A 102 19.33 4.88 -15.30
C ASP A 102 18.13 4.07 -15.83
N LEU A 103 18.12 2.75 -15.65
CA LEU A 103 16.97 1.89 -15.96
C LEU A 103 15.75 2.24 -15.09
N SER A 104 15.97 2.59 -13.83
CA SER A 104 14.91 3.06 -12.95
C SER A 104 14.27 4.37 -13.46
N ARG A 105 15.09 5.33 -13.87
CA ARG A 105 14.60 6.57 -14.50
C ARG A 105 13.82 6.29 -15.79
N GLU A 106 14.30 5.34 -16.61
CA GLU A 106 13.59 4.90 -17.82
C GLU A 106 12.22 4.30 -17.46
N ALA A 107 12.15 3.46 -16.41
CA ALA A 107 10.91 2.88 -15.95
C ALA A 107 9.87 3.93 -15.56
N VAL A 108 10.26 4.94 -14.77
CA VAL A 108 9.34 6.01 -14.36
C VAL A 108 8.90 6.83 -15.58
N ARG A 109 9.82 7.23 -16.46
CA ARG A 109 9.48 7.96 -17.69
C ARG A 109 8.45 7.21 -18.52
N PHE A 110 8.57 5.89 -18.65
CA PHE A 110 7.60 5.08 -19.38
C PHE A 110 6.18 5.26 -18.86
N PHE A 111 5.97 5.21 -17.52
CA PHE A 111 4.65 5.42 -16.94
C PHE A 111 4.17 6.86 -17.09
N LEU A 112 5.06 7.86 -17.00
CA LEU A 112 4.73 9.25 -17.24
C LEU A 112 4.29 9.51 -18.69
N ASP A 113 4.91 8.82 -19.65
CA ASP A 113 4.60 8.96 -21.08
C ASP A 113 3.32 8.20 -21.47
N LYS A 114 2.92 7.20 -20.70
CA LYS A 114 1.73 6.36 -20.91
C LYS A 114 0.56 6.71 -19.99
N ALA A 115 0.70 7.74 -19.16
CA ALA A 115 -0.35 8.20 -18.27
C ALA A 115 -1.58 8.67 -19.05
N LEU A 116 -2.77 8.25 -18.58
CA LEU A 116 -4.05 8.69 -19.11
C LEU A 116 -4.58 9.89 -18.31
N PRO A 117 -5.52 10.67 -18.85
CA PRO A 117 -6.19 11.72 -18.09
C PRO A 117 -6.78 11.17 -16.79
N GLY A 118 -6.42 11.79 -15.67
CA GLY A 118 -6.86 11.36 -14.33
C GLY A 118 -5.95 10.34 -13.65
N ASP A 119 -4.96 9.77 -14.35
CA ASP A 119 -3.91 9.01 -13.68
C ASP A 119 -3.14 9.93 -12.73
N GLU A 120 -2.70 9.36 -11.62
CA GLU A 120 -1.81 10.02 -10.67
C GLU A 120 -0.65 9.11 -10.30
N LEU A 121 0.51 9.70 -10.11
CA LEU A 121 1.71 8.98 -9.68
C LEU A 121 2.23 9.59 -8.38
N ALA A 122 2.88 8.75 -7.57
CA ALA A 122 3.66 9.17 -6.42
C ALA A 122 5.06 8.58 -6.51
N LEU A 123 6.06 9.32 -6.04
CA LEU A 123 7.44 8.86 -5.91
C LEU A 123 7.83 8.82 -4.44
N ALA A 124 8.27 7.66 -3.98
CA ALA A 124 8.93 7.50 -2.71
C ALA A 124 10.30 6.86 -2.93
N THR A 125 11.28 7.27 -2.16
CA THR A 125 12.64 6.74 -2.24
C THR A 125 13.09 6.21 -0.89
N PHE A 126 14.02 5.27 -0.89
CA PHE A 126 14.63 4.78 0.32
C PHE A 126 16.12 4.51 0.13
N ALA A 127 16.88 4.82 1.17
CA ALA A 127 18.29 4.49 1.32
C ALA A 127 18.68 4.58 2.79
N GLY A 128 19.68 3.84 3.25
CA GLY A 128 20.01 3.76 4.67
C GLY A 128 18.82 3.25 5.47
N GLU A 129 18.50 3.92 6.56
CA GLU A 129 17.34 3.61 7.42
C GLU A 129 16.11 4.48 7.09
N GLY A 130 16.16 5.31 6.05
CA GLY A 130 15.15 6.30 5.72
C GLY A 130 14.30 5.95 4.51
N LEU A 131 13.03 6.33 4.60
CA LEU A 131 12.11 6.38 3.46
C LEU A 131 11.54 7.80 3.38
N GLU A 132 11.55 8.37 2.18
CA GLU A 132 11.03 9.70 1.90
C GLU A 132 9.99 9.65 0.78
N VAL A 133 8.90 10.39 0.94
CA VAL A 133 7.95 10.64 -0.14
C VAL A 133 8.38 11.92 -0.84
N GLU A 134 9.12 11.79 -1.94
CA GLU A 134 9.61 12.93 -2.71
C GLU A 134 8.47 13.69 -3.39
N VAL A 135 7.54 12.94 -3.99
CA VAL A 135 6.37 13.51 -4.65
C VAL A 135 5.13 12.71 -4.22
N PRO A 136 4.19 13.30 -3.48
CA PRO A 136 2.92 12.66 -3.15
C PRO A 136 2.09 12.45 -4.42
N PHE A 137 1.01 11.65 -4.33
CA PHE A 137 0.14 11.39 -5.49
C PHE A 137 -0.30 12.69 -6.16
N THR A 138 0.07 12.84 -7.42
CA THR A 138 -0.25 14.00 -8.25
C THR A 138 -0.48 13.61 -9.70
N SER A 139 -1.27 14.39 -10.42
CA SER A 139 -1.37 14.37 -11.86
C SER A 139 -0.43 15.39 -12.54
N ASP A 140 0.36 16.14 -11.76
CA ASP A 140 1.42 17.01 -12.28
C ASP A 140 2.65 16.16 -12.64
N LEU A 141 2.73 15.76 -13.91
CA LEU A 141 3.81 14.94 -14.43
C LEU A 141 5.15 15.70 -14.53
N GLY A 142 5.12 17.03 -14.46
CA GLY A 142 6.31 17.87 -14.48
C GLY A 142 7.18 17.68 -13.23
N ALA A 143 6.56 17.82 -12.05
CA ALA A 143 7.24 17.61 -10.77
C ALA A 143 7.89 16.23 -10.65
N LEU A 144 7.20 15.19 -11.17
CA LEU A 144 7.72 13.82 -11.19
C LEU A 144 8.94 13.68 -12.12
N ARG A 145 8.93 14.35 -13.29
CA ARG A 145 10.06 14.34 -14.22
C ARG A 145 11.29 15.04 -13.64
N GLU A 146 11.09 16.12 -12.90
CA GLU A 146 12.18 16.84 -12.23
C GLU A 146 12.78 16.01 -11.10
N SER A 147 11.97 15.40 -10.26
CA SER A 147 12.42 14.58 -9.12
C SER A 147 13.35 13.45 -9.56
N ILE A 148 12.99 12.67 -10.58
CA ILE A 148 13.81 11.53 -11.03
C ILE A 148 15.19 11.95 -11.59
N LEU A 149 15.37 13.20 -12.00
CA LEU A 149 16.69 13.70 -12.47
C LEU A 149 17.68 13.88 -11.30
N LEU A 150 17.16 14.10 -10.09
CA LEU A 150 17.96 14.32 -8.88
C LEU A 150 18.41 13.01 -8.21
N TRP A 151 17.87 11.87 -8.61
CA TRP A 151 18.19 10.59 -8.01
C TRP A 151 19.67 10.26 -8.11
N LYS A 152 20.24 9.87 -6.98
CA LYS A 152 21.64 9.46 -6.84
C LYS A 152 21.75 8.33 -5.82
N GLY A 153 22.53 7.31 -6.12
CA GLY A 153 22.83 6.24 -5.19
C GLY A 153 23.79 6.69 -4.08
N TRP A 154 23.49 6.37 -2.79
CA TRP A 154 24.34 6.92 -1.71
C TRP A 154 24.26 6.08 -0.46
N SER A 155 23.93 5.17 -0.04
CA SER A 155 23.92 4.57 1.31
C SER A 155 23.73 3.04 1.28
N THR A 156 23.45 2.47 2.45
CA THR A 156 22.99 1.09 2.63
C THR A 156 21.53 0.95 2.24
N THR A 157 20.96 -0.27 2.32
CA THR A 157 19.60 -0.57 1.88
C THR A 157 18.81 -1.18 3.03
N ALA A 158 17.73 -0.53 3.46
CA ALA A 158 16.73 -1.06 4.40
C ALA A 158 15.46 -1.46 3.61
N LEU A 159 15.58 -2.42 2.71
CA LEU A 159 14.52 -2.84 1.80
C LEU A 159 13.28 -3.36 2.55
N HIS A 160 13.47 -4.25 3.54
CA HIS A 160 12.37 -4.82 4.29
C HIS A 160 11.60 -3.76 5.07
N ASP A 161 12.30 -2.78 5.67
CA ASP A 161 11.66 -1.66 6.37
C ASP A 161 10.88 -0.78 5.39
N ALA A 162 11.47 -0.45 4.23
CA ALA A 162 10.85 0.39 3.22
C ALA A 162 9.55 -0.22 2.64
N VAL A 163 9.54 -1.52 2.33
CA VAL A 163 8.35 -2.16 1.76
C VAL A 163 7.19 -2.21 2.74
N THR A 164 7.43 -2.14 4.06
CA THR A 164 6.34 -2.07 5.05
C THR A 164 5.55 -0.77 5.03
N ALA A 165 6.09 0.28 4.43
CA ALA A 165 5.38 1.54 4.24
C ALA A 165 4.38 1.51 3.06
N VAL A 166 4.53 0.57 2.11
CA VAL A 166 3.68 0.45 0.91
C VAL A 166 2.18 0.44 1.23
N PRO A 167 1.68 -0.32 2.25
CA PRO A 167 0.26 -0.30 2.59
C PRO A 167 -0.28 1.09 2.92
N GLY A 168 0.44 1.84 3.75
CA GLY A 168 0.03 3.19 4.16
C GLY A 168 0.12 4.19 3.01
N LEU A 169 1.23 4.20 2.30
CA LEU A 169 1.48 5.11 1.19
C LEU A 169 0.47 4.91 0.04
N SER A 170 0.17 3.66 -0.31
CA SER A 170 -0.75 3.36 -1.41
C SER A 170 -2.21 3.72 -1.13
N GLN A 171 -2.59 3.90 0.14
CA GLN A 171 -3.96 4.30 0.51
C GLN A 171 -4.29 5.75 0.15
N SER A 172 -3.30 6.63 0.04
CA SER A 172 -3.50 8.04 -0.32
C SER A 172 -3.86 8.27 -1.80
N GLY A 173 -3.70 7.26 -2.66
CA GLY A 173 -4.18 7.32 -4.04
C GLY A 173 -5.71 7.34 -4.11
N LYS A 174 -6.28 8.20 -4.96
CA LYS A 174 -7.74 8.42 -5.05
C LYS A 174 -8.45 7.49 -6.03
N ASN A 175 -7.71 6.89 -6.98
CA ASN A 175 -8.31 6.04 -8.01
C ASN A 175 -8.55 4.61 -7.48
N PRO A 176 -9.60 3.91 -7.93
CA PRO A 176 -9.86 2.52 -7.53
C PRO A 176 -8.81 1.55 -8.10
N LYS A 177 -8.28 1.81 -9.29
CA LYS A 177 -7.16 1.05 -9.85
C LYS A 177 -5.86 1.55 -9.25
N ARG A 178 -5.16 0.70 -8.52
CA ARG A 178 -3.92 1.06 -7.82
C ARG A 178 -2.91 -0.06 -7.94
N PHE A 179 -1.64 0.31 -8.00
CA PHE A 179 -0.53 -0.61 -7.78
C PHE A 179 0.73 0.13 -7.33
N ALA A 180 1.66 -0.61 -6.77
CA ALA A 180 2.99 -0.13 -6.44
C ALA A 180 4.03 -0.80 -7.35
N ILE A 181 5.09 -0.07 -7.67
CA ILE A 181 6.26 -0.56 -8.38
C ILE A 181 7.46 -0.37 -7.46
N LEU A 182 8.12 -1.46 -7.13
CA LEU A 182 9.39 -1.45 -6.39
C LEU A 182 10.54 -1.62 -7.38
N LEU A 183 11.48 -0.69 -7.36
CA LEU A 183 12.70 -0.67 -8.16
C LEU A 183 13.89 -0.86 -7.20
N THR A 184 14.56 -2.00 -7.24
CA THR A 184 15.64 -2.36 -6.30
C THR A 184 16.54 -3.43 -6.90
N ASP A 185 17.77 -3.55 -6.41
CA ASP A 185 18.64 -4.71 -6.68
C ASP A 185 18.46 -5.85 -5.67
N GLY A 186 17.57 -5.68 -4.70
CA GLY A 186 17.18 -6.70 -3.74
C GLY A 186 18.16 -6.93 -2.60
N LEU A 187 19.26 -6.19 -2.53
CA LEU A 187 20.16 -6.22 -1.39
C LEU A 187 19.48 -5.61 -0.18
N ASP A 188 19.62 -6.25 0.98
CA ASP A 188 19.18 -5.71 2.26
C ASP A 188 20.31 -5.88 3.27
N ASN A 189 20.79 -4.79 3.81
CA ASN A 189 21.90 -4.78 4.76
C ASN A 189 21.71 -3.79 5.92
N ALA A 190 20.54 -3.17 6.02
CA ALA A 190 20.24 -2.17 7.04
C ALA A 190 18.84 -2.30 7.65
N SER A 191 17.98 -3.19 7.18
CA SER A 191 16.64 -3.37 7.76
C SER A 191 16.69 -3.88 9.19
N LYS A 192 15.79 -3.35 10.01
CA LYS A 192 15.57 -3.76 11.40
C LYS A 192 14.60 -4.93 11.52
N ILE A 193 13.75 -5.11 10.52
CA ILE A 193 12.75 -6.18 10.47
C ILE A 193 13.22 -7.35 9.60
N ALA A 194 12.80 -8.56 9.97
CA ALA A 194 13.08 -9.76 9.21
C ALA A 194 12.22 -9.83 7.92
N PRO A 195 12.69 -10.55 6.85
CA PRO A 195 11.96 -10.70 5.60
C PRO A 195 10.53 -11.23 5.79
N GLU A 196 10.33 -12.15 6.73
CA GLU A 196 9.02 -12.76 7.03
C GLU A 196 8.06 -11.72 7.60
N GLN A 197 8.53 -10.85 8.49
CA GLN A 197 7.73 -9.77 9.06
C GLN A 197 7.36 -8.73 7.99
N ALA A 198 8.31 -8.36 7.12
CA ALA A 198 8.06 -7.47 6.00
C ALA A 198 6.97 -8.03 5.08
N ARG A 199 7.08 -9.31 4.71
CA ARG A 199 6.09 -10.02 3.90
C ARG A 199 4.69 -9.96 4.53
N ASP A 200 4.57 -10.20 5.83
CA ASP A 200 3.28 -10.22 6.51
C ASP A 200 2.67 -8.80 6.63
N LEU A 201 3.50 -7.78 6.74
CA LEU A 201 3.06 -6.39 6.71
C LEU A 201 2.63 -5.95 5.31
N VAL A 202 3.37 -6.33 4.27
CA VAL A 202 3.02 -6.01 2.87
C VAL A 202 1.73 -6.71 2.42
N ARG A 203 1.37 -7.86 3.00
CA ARG A 203 0.04 -8.48 2.78
C ARG A 203 -1.12 -7.56 3.14
N GLN A 204 -0.89 -6.54 3.97
CA GLN A 204 -1.89 -5.52 4.30
C GLN A 204 -2.08 -4.51 3.16
N ALA A 205 -1.12 -4.42 2.22
CA ALA A 205 -1.28 -3.58 1.04
C ALA A 205 -2.52 -4.01 0.26
N GLN A 206 -3.41 -3.07 0.03
CA GLN A 206 -4.62 -3.30 -0.78
C GLN A 206 -4.33 -3.15 -2.28
N VAL A 207 -3.05 -3.20 -2.65
CA VAL A 207 -2.57 -2.98 -4.01
C VAL A 207 -1.57 -4.06 -4.41
N PRO A 208 -1.55 -4.50 -5.67
CA PRO A 208 -0.48 -5.34 -6.20
C PRO A 208 0.86 -4.58 -6.15
N VAL A 209 1.92 -5.28 -5.75
CA VAL A 209 3.29 -4.77 -5.80
C VAL A 209 4.02 -5.47 -6.93
N TYR A 210 4.38 -4.72 -7.96
CA TYR A 210 5.26 -5.19 -9.03
C TYR A 210 6.70 -4.88 -8.68
N VAL A 211 7.58 -5.83 -8.87
CA VAL A 211 8.99 -5.67 -8.54
C VAL A 211 9.83 -5.74 -9.81
N LEU A 212 10.59 -4.69 -10.07
CA LEU A 212 11.64 -4.65 -11.08
C LEU A 212 12.99 -4.84 -10.37
N GLY A 213 13.47 -6.08 -10.38
CA GLY A 213 14.72 -6.46 -9.73
C GLY A 213 15.90 -6.18 -10.66
N MET A 214 16.69 -5.14 -10.35
CA MET A 214 17.82 -4.72 -11.15
C MET A 214 19.01 -5.65 -10.93
N ALA A 215 19.40 -6.41 -11.96
CA ALA A 215 20.51 -7.36 -11.94
C ALA A 215 20.40 -8.47 -10.86
N THR A 216 19.20 -8.79 -10.41
CA THR A 216 18.96 -9.75 -9.30
C THR A 216 18.93 -11.22 -9.74
N GLY A 217 18.83 -11.52 -11.03
CA GLY A 217 18.75 -12.87 -11.57
C GLY A 217 17.37 -13.54 -11.48
N ASP A 218 17.30 -14.83 -11.84
CA ASP A 218 16.07 -15.62 -11.85
C ASP A 218 15.81 -16.25 -10.48
N PRO A 219 14.66 -15.97 -9.83
CA PRO A 219 14.31 -16.55 -8.52
C PRO A 219 14.14 -18.07 -8.53
N PHE A 220 13.98 -18.68 -9.70
CA PHE A 220 13.78 -20.12 -9.85
C PHE A 220 15.09 -20.87 -10.17
N GLN A 221 16.19 -20.16 -10.43
CA GLN A 221 17.46 -20.78 -10.76
C GLN A 221 18.07 -21.49 -9.54
N ILE A 222 18.44 -22.75 -9.74
CA ILE A 222 19.10 -23.60 -8.74
C ILE A 222 20.51 -23.99 -9.20
N ASP A 223 21.40 -24.24 -8.25
CA ASP A 223 22.73 -24.81 -8.50
C ASP A 223 22.67 -26.34 -8.71
N ALA A 224 23.85 -26.96 -8.93
CA ALA A 224 23.96 -28.39 -9.12
C ALA A 224 23.51 -29.21 -7.89
N GLU A 225 23.58 -28.64 -6.71
CA GLU A 225 23.13 -29.19 -5.43
C GLU A 225 21.64 -28.98 -5.13
N GLY A 226 20.90 -28.33 -6.05
CA GLY A 226 19.47 -28.05 -5.91
C GLY A 226 19.15 -26.85 -5.00
N LYS A 227 20.13 -26.01 -4.69
CA LYS A 227 19.96 -24.82 -3.85
C LYS A 227 19.73 -23.58 -4.72
N LYS A 228 18.85 -22.69 -4.25
CA LYS A 228 18.58 -21.43 -4.95
C LYS A 228 19.82 -20.54 -5.01
N ILE A 229 20.18 -20.11 -6.20
CA ILE A 229 21.34 -19.24 -6.47
C ILE A 229 21.03 -17.80 -6.03
N TYR A 230 19.86 -17.28 -6.44
CA TYR A 230 19.47 -15.88 -6.23
C TYR A 230 18.46 -15.73 -5.10
N ARG A 231 18.92 -15.73 -3.85
CA ARG A 231 18.03 -15.60 -2.67
C ARG A 231 17.27 -14.29 -2.62
N TYR A 232 17.86 -13.21 -3.08
CA TYR A 232 17.22 -11.90 -3.12
C TYR A 232 16.04 -11.90 -4.10
N ALA A 233 16.23 -12.46 -5.30
CA ALA A 233 15.18 -12.61 -6.28
C ALA A 233 14.01 -13.46 -5.75
N ASP A 234 14.29 -14.49 -4.95
CA ASP A 234 13.24 -15.32 -4.31
C ASP A 234 12.39 -14.53 -3.33
N VAL A 235 13.02 -13.71 -2.48
CA VAL A 235 12.33 -12.85 -1.53
C VAL A 235 11.47 -11.81 -2.27
N LEU A 236 12.02 -11.16 -3.29
CA LEU A 236 11.31 -10.17 -4.10
C LEU A 236 10.14 -10.79 -4.87
N ASN A 237 10.32 -11.99 -5.43
CA ASN A 237 9.24 -12.71 -6.09
C ASN A 237 8.13 -13.12 -5.11
N LEU A 238 8.48 -13.55 -3.91
CA LEU A 238 7.50 -13.87 -2.87
C LEU A 238 6.70 -12.63 -2.45
N LEU A 239 7.36 -11.48 -2.31
CA LEU A 239 6.73 -10.21 -2.00
C LEU A 239 5.71 -9.82 -3.10
N ALA A 240 6.13 -9.86 -4.36
CA ALA A 240 5.27 -9.53 -5.49
C ALA A 240 4.05 -10.46 -5.57
N THR A 241 4.27 -11.78 -5.57
CA THR A 241 3.20 -12.77 -5.74
C THR A 241 2.20 -12.79 -4.57
N THR A 242 2.65 -12.48 -3.35
CA THR A 242 1.78 -12.38 -2.17
C THR A 242 0.76 -11.26 -2.28
N THR A 243 1.13 -10.16 -2.94
CA THR A 243 0.25 -8.99 -3.14
C THR A 243 -0.59 -9.06 -4.42
N GLY A 244 -0.37 -10.08 -5.26
CA GLY A 244 -1.05 -10.22 -6.55
C GLY A 244 -0.35 -9.50 -7.70
N GLY A 245 0.87 -9.01 -7.48
CA GLY A 245 1.76 -8.47 -8.50
C GLY A 245 2.70 -9.53 -9.09
N ARG A 246 3.80 -9.07 -9.69
CA ARG A 246 4.81 -9.91 -10.33
C ARG A 246 6.21 -9.36 -10.12
N TYR A 247 7.15 -10.28 -10.12
CA TYR A 247 8.57 -9.98 -10.15
C TYR A 247 9.12 -10.11 -11.57
N TYR A 248 9.98 -9.17 -11.96
CA TYR A 248 10.72 -9.18 -13.21
C TYR A 248 12.21 -8.95 -12.93
N SER A 249 13.06 -9.84 -13.42
CA SER A 249 14.51 -9.64 -13.44
C SER A 249 14.88 -8.74 -14.61
N ILE A 250 15.57 -7.65 -14.35
CA ILE A 250 15.93 -6.64 -15.33
C ILE A 250 17.46 -6.65 -15.52
N SER A 251 17.90 -7.12 -16.66
CA SER A 251 19.33 -7.14 -17.04
C SER A 251 19.68 -6.02 -18.03
N GLY A 252 18.67 -5.37 -18.63
CA GLY A 252 18.84 -4.29 -19.57
C GLY A 252 17.52 -3.70 -20.05
N SER A 253 17.60 -2.72 -20.96
CA SER A 253 16.44 -1.99 -21.47
C SER A 253 15.41 -2.87 -22.17
N GLU A 254 15.82 -3.95 -22.84
CA GLU A 254 14.87 -4.86 -23.50
C GLU A 254 13.98 -5.60 -22.49
N ASP A 255 14.58 -6.14 -21.40
CA ASP A 255 13.83 -6.78 -20.32
C ASP A 255 12.92 -5.77 -19.64
N LEU A 256 13.45 -4.57 -19.41
CA LEU A 256 12.69 -3.47 -18.81
C LEU A 256 11.45 -3.12 -19.64
N GLN A 257 11.59 -2.90 -20.94
CA GLN A 257 10.47 -2.56 -21.82
C GLN A 257 9.38 -3.64 -21.84
N LYS A 258 9.79 -4.93 -21.87
CA LYS A 258 8.85 -6.06 -21.80
C LYS A 258 8.10 -6.08 -20.45
N ALA A 259 8.82 -5.86 -19.35
CA ALA A 259 8.23 -5.83 -18.01
C ALA A 259 7.24 -4.65 -17.85
N LEU A 260 7.65 -3.46 -18.27
CA LEU A 260 6.82 -2.25 -18.19
C LEU A 260 5.53 -2.38 -19.01
N ALA A 261 5.63 -2.91 -20.24
CA ALA A 261 4.45 -3.18 -21.08
C ALA A 261 3.50 -4.17 -20.38
N ALA A 262 4.04 -5.26 -19.81
CA ALA A 262 3.23 -6.27 -19.11
C ALA A 262 2.56 -5.70 -17.83
N ILE A 263 3.25 -4.84 -17.09
CA ILE A 263 2.70 -4.16 -15.90
C ILE A 263 1.58 -3.21 -16.30
N LEU A 264 1.80 -2.40 -17.33
CA LEU A 264 0.78 -1.48 -17.84
C LEU A 264 -0.45 -2.23 -18.33
N ASP A 265 -0.25 -3.34 -19.05
CA ASP A 265 -1.34 -4.20 -19.51
C ASP A 265 -2.11 -4.83 -18.34
N ASP A 266 -1.43 -5.33 -17.31
CA ASP A 266 -2.08 -5.84 -16.09
C ASP A 266 -2.94 -4.75 -15.44
N LEU A 267 -2.43 -3.51 -15.32
CA LEU A 267 -3.16 -2.38 -14.78
C LEU A 267 -4.43 -2.07 -15.58
N ARG A 268 -4.28 -1.95 -16.91
CA ARG A 268 -5.42 -1.58 -17.78
C ARG A 268 -6.48 -2.69 -17.80
N HIS A 269 -6.10 -3.97 -17.70
CA HIS A 269 -7.01 -5.12 -17.69
C HIS A 269 -7.43 -5.58 -16.29
N GLN A 270 -7.20 -4.79 -15.27
CA GLN A 270 -7.55 -5.09 -13.89
C GLN A 270 -9.06 -4.94 -13.66
N TYR A 271 -9.67 -5.98 -13.10
CA TYR A 271 -10.95 -5.91 -12.43
C TYR A 271 -10.73 -5.48 -10.98
N VAL A 272 -11.62 -4.67 -10.44
CA VAL A 272 -11.59 -4.32 -9.01
C VAL A 272 -12.88 -4.82 -8.38
N LEU A 273 -12.77 -5.82 -7.52
CA LEU A 273 -13.87 -6.34 -6.73
C LEU A 273 -13.86 -5.66 -5.36
N GLY A 274 -15.02 -5.27 -4.85
CA GLY A 274 -15.13 -4.70 -3.52
C GLY A 274 -16.17 -5.41 -2.68
N PHE A 275 -15.89 -5.57 -1.38
CA PHE A 275 -16.84 -6.12 -0.42
C PHE A 275 -16.75 -5.38 0.92
N ALA A 276 -17.87 -5.31 1.61
CA ALA A 276 -17.95 -4.73 2.95
C ALA A 276 -17.54 -5.75 4.02
N THR A 277 -16.84 -5.30 5.04
CA THR A 277 -16.52 -6.10 6.23
C THR A 277 -16.70 -5.27 7.49
N SER A 278 -17.32 -5.86 8.51
CA SER A 278 -17.45 -5.27 9.85
C SER A 278 -16.30 -5.69 10.78
N GLU A 279 -15.40 -6.54 10.31
CA GLU A 279 -14.36 -7.10 11.15
C GLU A 279 -13.16 -6.16 11.24
N GLY A 280 -12.78 -5.80 12.45
CA GLY A 280 -11.65 -4.94 12.77
C GLY A 280 -10.28 -5.54 12.44
N PRO A 281 -9.20 -4.76 12.61
CA PRO A 281 -7.86 -5.01 12.05
C PRO A 281 -7.07 -6.15 12.70
N SER A 282 -7.65 -6.90 13.64
CA SER A 282 -6.88 -7.78 14.53
C SER A 282 -6.46 -9.12 13.91
N ARG A 283 -7.02 -9.53 12.77
CA ARG A 283 -6.74 -10.84 12.16
C ARG A 283 -6.45 -10.76 10.67
N GLN A 284 -5.39 -11.44 10.24
CA GLN A 284 -5.13 -11.74 8.84
C GLN A 284 -6.23 -12.66 8.29
N ARG A 285 -6.80 -12.31 7.14
CA ARG A 285 -7.84 -13.07 6.44
C ARG A 285 -7.35 -13.53 5.10
N ASP A 286 -7.64 -14.75 4.72
CA ASP A 286 -7.32 -15.28 3.41
C ASP A 286 -8.38 -14.87 2.38
N VAL A 287 -7.93 -14.41 1.22
CA VAL A 287 -8.78 -14.07 0.07
C VAL A 287 -8.54 -15.09 -1.03
N GLN A 288 -9.61 -15.57 -1.62
CA GLN A 288 -9.59 -16.42 -2.82
C GLN A 288 -10.55 -15.85 -3.86
N VAL A 289 -10.11 -15.77 -5.09
CA VAL A 289 -10.95 -15.38 -6.23
C VAL A 289 -11.01 -16.54 -7.20
N GLN A 290 -12.22 -16.99 -7.48
CA GLN A 290 -12.53 -18.02 -8.47
C GLN A 290 -13.25 -17.36 -9.64
N VAL A 291 -12.93 -17.78 -10.87
CA VAL A 291 -13.57 -17.30 -12.10
C VAL A 291 -14.25 -18.49 -12.77
N LYS A 292 -15.51 -18.29 -13.19
CA LYS A 292 -16.27 -19.33 -13.88
C LYS A 292 -15.63 -19.69 -15.22
N ALA A 293 -15.56 -21.00 -15.48
CA ALA A 293 -15.18 -21.67 -16.74
C ALA A 293 -13.77 -21.41 -17.30
N GLY A 294 -13.11 -22.49 -17.74
CA GLY A 294 -11.87 -22.52 -18.50
C GLY A 294 -10.59 -22.56 -17.64
N ASP A 295 -9.48 -22.95 -18.29
CA ASP A 295 -8.14 -22.88 -17.71
C ASP A 295 -7.70 -21.41 -17.68
N ARG A 296 -7.77 -20.81 -16.48
CA ARG A 296 -7.51 -19.38 -16.26
C ARG A 296 -6.52 -19.18 -15.13
N THR A 297 -5.53 -18.34 -15.39
CA THR A 297 -4.65 -17.83 -14.35
C THR A 297 -5.28 -16.56 -13.79
N VAL A 298 -5.50 -16.54 -12.48
CA VAL A 298 -6.08 -15.40 -11.76
C VAL A 298 -5.02 -14.83 -10.84
N LEU A 299 -4.62 -13.59 -11.07
CA LEU A 299 -3.72 -12.84 -10.21
C LEU A 299 -4.54 -11.97 -9.29
N PHE A 300 -4.37 -12.12 -8.00
CA PHE A 300 -5.06 -11.35 -6.96
C PHE A 300 -4.27 -11.41 -5.65
N ARG A 301 -4.53 -10.46 -4.76
CA ARG A 301 -3.96 -10.50 -3.40
C ARG A 301 -4.53 -11.68 -2.62
N ARG A 302 -3.66 -12.39 -1.91
CA ARG A 302 -4.06 -13.61 -1.19
C ARG A 302 -4.56 -13.39 0.22
N GLY A 303 -4.59 -12.14 0.68
CA GLY A 303 -5.07 -11.85 2.02
C GLY A 303 -5.23 -10.36 2.28
N TYR A 304 -5.90 -10.05 3.38
CA TYR A 304 -5.98 -8.70 3.91
C TYR A 304 -5.99 -8.73 5.45
N LYS A 305 -5.56 -7.64 6.04
CA LYS A 305 -5.82 -7.36 7.45
C LYS A 305 -6.89 -6.28 7.45
N GLY A 306 -7.92 -6.43 8.26
CA GLY A 306 -9.02 -5.46 8.29
C GLY A 306 -8.50 -4.03 8.34
N PRO A 307 -9.19 -3.05 7.73
CA PRO A 307 -8.75 -1.67 7.77
C PRO A 307 -8.68 -1.20 9.23
N PRO A 308 -7.76 -0.27 9.55
CA PRO A 308 -7.75 0.35 10.86
C PRO A 308 -9.12 0.97 11.13
N PRO A 309 -9.61 0.98 12.38
CA PRO A 309 -10.86 1.65 12.72
C PRO A 309 -10.78 3.08 12.20
N ALA A 310 -11.85 3.53 11.53
CA ALA A 310 -11.93 4.89 11.03
C ALA A 310 -11.55 5.84 12.16
N LEU A 311 -10.57 6.72 11.91
CA LEU A 311 -10.22 7.79 12.84
C LEU A 311 -11.54 8.52 13.14
N ARG A 312 -12.03 8.41 14.37
CA ARG A 312 -13.17 9.20 14.83
C ARG A 312 -12.83 10.65 14.56
N ALA A 313 -13.53 11.26 13.63
CA ALA A 313 -13.50 12.71 13.52
C ALA A 313 -13.86 13.22 14.91
N ALA A 314 -12.93 13.89 15.58
CA ALA A 314 -13.20 14.57 16.81
C ALA A 314 -14.28 15.61 16.46
N THR A 315 -15.52 15.32 16.81
CA THR A 315 -16.58 16.30 16.78
C THR A 315 -16.16 17.38 17.77
N GLY A 316 -15.56 18.45 17.22
CA GLY A 316 -15.25 19.64 17.98
C GLY A 316 -16.55 20.18 18.55
N GLY A 317 -16.73 19.99 19.85
CA GLY A 317 -17.74 20.69 20.61
C GLY A 317 -17.43 22.19 20.55
N SER A 318 -18.18 22.90 19.74
CA SER A 318 -18.28 24.37 19.85
C SER A 318 -18.88 24.73 21.21
N ARG A 319 -18.10 25.43 22.01
CA ARG A 319 -18.61 26.31 23.06
C ARG A 319 -18.49 27.73 22.59
#